data_8715bcd569352d054d5cac2a6047ec53
#
_entry.id   8715bcd569352d054d5cac2a6047ec53
#
_cell.length_a   1.000
_cell.length_b   1.000
_cell.length_c   1.000
_cell.angle_alpha   90.00
_cell.angle_beta   90.00
_cell.angle_gamma   90.00
#
_symmetry.space_group_name_H-M   'P 1'
#
loop_
_entity.id
_entity.type
_entity.pdbx_description
1 polymer ?
#
loop_
_entity_poly.entity_id
_entity_poly.type
_entity_poly.pdbx_seq_one_letter_code
_entity_poly.pdbx_strand_id
1 'polypeptide(L)'
;MKKYISVLVAAVMASSIICACGNGNAQDASAAGTSAAGSSAGNASEAVSEAAGDSDISIVTTIFPEYDWVKNIAGENPANAEITMLLDSGVDLHSYQPTAEDIAKISTCDMFVYVGGESDEWVDDALKEATNKDMVVINLLDELGDDIKEEEVVEGMEAEDEHEEGEEHEHEEGEEHEEGEEVEYDEHVWLSLKNAEKLCSALKDGMVSVDEANKDVYEKNTNDYIAKLEALDAEYENAVKSGSKKTILFADRFPFRYLVDDYGLDYYAAFVGCSAETEASFETITFLSKKVDELGLGSILTIEGKDKKIADTVKQSTAKKDQNILTMDSLQSTTSDDVAKGVTYISVMEGNLEVLKEALK
;
A
#
# COMPACT_ATOMS: atom_id res chain seq x y z
N MET A 1 53.62 -2.34 7.76
CA MET A 1 54.26 -1.08 8.29
C MET A 1 53.14 -0.02 8.40
N LYS A 2 52.71 0.23 9.62
CA LYS A 2 52.44 1.49 10.32
C LYS A 2 52.05 2.69 9.42
N LYS A 3 50.90 3.42 9.62
CA LYS A 3 50.68 4.28 10.84
C LYS A 3 49.19 4.66 10.95
N TYR A 4 48.66 4.59 12.16
CA TYR A 4 47.45 5.22 12.67
C TYR A 4 47.63 6.77 12.72
N ILE A 5 46.54 7.51 12.50
CA ILE A 5 46.37 8.85 13.08
C ILE A 5 44.88 8.94 13.53
N SER A 6 44.73 8.91 14.86
CA SER A 6 43.55 9.33 15.58
C SER A 6 43.59 10.84 15.76
N VAL A 7 42.46 11.52 15.55
CA VAL A 7 42.27 12.89 16.09
C VAL A 7 40.96 12.93 16.86
N LEU A 8 41.12 13.10 18.14
CA LEU A 8 40.11 13.38 19.15
C LEU A 8 39.93 14.91 19.20
N VAL A 9 38.72 15.43 19.17
CA VAL A 9 38.44 16.79 19.63
C VAL A 9 37.22 16.75 20.55
N ALA A 10 37.48 17.29 21.74
CA ALA A 10 36.65 17.27 22.91
C ALA A 10 35.59 18.39 22.94
N ALA A 11 34.60 18.14 23.78
CA ALA A 11 33.46 18.95 24.15
C ALA A 11 33.78 20.34 24.70
N VAL A 12 32.85 21.27 24.54
CA VAL A 12 32.60 22.35 25.50
C VAL A 12 31.11 22.57 25.68
N MET A 13 30.67 22.36 26.90
CA MET A 13 29.37 22.78 27.44
C MET A 13 29.41 24.27 27.79
N ALA A 14 28.31 24.96 27.58
CA ALA A 14 28.04 26.22 28.30
C ALA A 14 26.55 26.31 28.64
N SER A 15 26.27 26.16 29.91
CA SER A 15 25.01 26.44 30.59
C SER A 15 24.83 27.96 30.75
N SER A 16 23.61 28.47 30.58
CA SER A 16 23.25 29.79 31.13
C SER A 16 21.83 29.77 31.62
N ILE A 17 21.68 29.78 32.92
CA ILE A 17 20.47 30.03 33.71
C ILE A 17 20.34 31.52 33.86
N ILE A 18 19.21 32.14 33.60
CA ILE A 18 18.83 33.44 34.14
C ILE A 18 17.42 33.35 34.71
N CYS A 19 17.39 33.48 36.04
CA CYS A 19 16.23 33.74 36.88
C CYS A 19 15.99 35.26 36.93
N ALA A 20 14.76 35.72 36.84
CA ALA A 20 14.40 37.06 37.32
C ALA A 20 13.01 37.03 37.94
N CYS A 21 13.00 37.19 39.26
CA CYS A 21 11.86 37.54 40.06
C CYS A 21 11.58 39.05 40.01
N GLY A 22 10.33 39.47 40.06
CA GLY A 22 9.94 40.86 40.26
C GLY A 22 8.58 40.96 40.94
N ASN A 23 8.63 41.43 42.15
CA ASN A 23 7.58 41.49 43.19
C ASN A 23 6.97 42.92 43.25
N GLY A 24 5.77 43.06 43.82
CA GLY A 24 5.18 44.37 44.24
C GLY A 24 3.65 44.36 44.15
N ASN A 25 2.95 44.05 45.12
CA ASN A 25 2.46 44.67 46.38
C ASN A 25 1.40 45.75 46.12
N ALA A 26 0.19 45.58 46.54
CA ALA A 26 -0.56 45.74 47.78
C ALA A 26 -1.59 46.88 47.78
N GLN A 27 -2.67 46.60 48.48
CA GLN A 27 -3.53 47.49 49.31
C GLN A 27 -4.72 48.19 48.59
N ASP A 28 -5.88 48.39 49.12
CA ASP A 28 -6.58 47.98 50.37
C ASP A 28 -8.05 48.46 50.27
N ALA A 29 -8.86 47.97 51.15
CA ALA A 29 -10.02 48.59 51.78
C ALA A 29 -11.47 48.29 51.23
N SER A 30 -12.11 47.38 51.90
CA SER A 30 -13.24 47.58 52.86
C SER A 30 -14.53 48.24 52.40
N ALA A 31 -15.64 47.56 52.43
CA ALA A 31 -16.74 47.75 53.40
C ALA A 31 -18.03 47.00 53.02
N ALA A 32 -18.52 46.29 53.99
CA ALA A 32 -19.75 45.72 54.36
C ALA A 32 -21.09 46.18 53.72
N GLY A 33 -22.02 45.18 53.58
CA GLY A 33 -23.45 45.45 53.36
C GLY A 33 -24.29 44.22 53.07
N THR A 34 -24.80 43.64 54.12
CA THR A 34 -25.92 42.69 54.38
C THR A 34 -26.94 42.35 53.28
N SER A 35 -27.27 41.06 53.24
CA SER A 35 -28.62 40.38 53.18
C SER A 35 -29.48 40.55 51.92
N ALA A 36 -29.79 39.45 51.26
CA ALA A 36 -31.07 38.75 51.31
C ALA A 36 -31.15 37.59 50.31
N ALA A 37 -31.84 36.55 50.72
CA ALA A 37 -32.03 35.30 50.02
C ALA A 37 -32.77 35.43 48.68
N GLY A 38 -32.37 34.66 47.70
CA GLY A 38 -33.07 34.42 46.43
C GLY A 38 -32.58 33.19 45.75
N SER A 39 -33.32 32.12 45.92
CA SER A 39 -33.14 30.84 45.22
C SER A 39 -33.26 31.03 43.71
N SER A 40 -32.25 30.62 42.93
CA SER A 40 -32.43 30.25 41.53
C SER A 40 -31.27 29.43 41.01
N ALA A 41 -31.61 28.36 40.29
CA ALA A 41 -30.80 27.31 39.79
C ALA A 41 -29.51 27.76 39.09
N GLY A 42 -28.41 27.19 39.52
CA GLY A 42 -27.12 27.30 38.85
C GLY A 42 -27.11 26.43 37.63
N ASN A 43 -26.88 27.06 36.50
CA ASN A 43 -26.46 26.38 35.28
C ASN A 43 -24.94 26.19 35.40
N ALA A 44 -24.56 25.00 35.84
CA ALA A 44 -23.16 24.56 35.70
C ALA A 44 -22.93 24.26 34.20
N SER A 45 -22.18 25.13 33.56
CA SER A 45 -21.58 24.82 32.28
C SER A 45 -20.55 23.70 32.52
N GLU A 46 -21.01 22.48 32.37
CA GLU A 46 -20.09 21.36 32.19
C GLU A 46 -19.30 21.63 30.89
N ALA A 47 -18.02 21.87 31.04
CA ALA A 47 -17.09 21.72 29.95
C ALA A 47 -17.17 20.24 29.54
N VAL A 48 -17.88 19.97 28.47
CA VAL A 48 -17.82 18.69 27.80
C VAL A 48 -16.38 18.56 27.30
N SER A 49 -15.54 17.85 28.04
CA SER A 49 -14.42 17.16 27.51
C SER A 49 -15.00 16.23 26.43
N GLU A 50 -14.78 16.53 25.17
CA GLU A 50 -14.91 15.52 24.14
C GLU A 50 -13.96 14.40 24.53
N ALA A 51 -14.48 13.40 25.23
CA ALA A 51 -13.89 12.09 25.24
C ALA A 51 -13.88 11.67 23.78
N ALA A 52 -12.71 11.34 23.24
CA ALA A 52 -12.61 10.55 22.02
C ALA A 52 -13.61 9.41 22.21
N GLY A 53 -14.67 9.38 21.40
CA GLY A 53 -15.68 8.34 21.49
C GLY A 53 -14.99 7.02 21.31
N ASP A 54 -15.25 6.10 22.24
CA ASP A 54 -14.89 4.70 22.08
C ASP A 54 -15.47 4.28 20.73
N SER A 55 -14.62 3.87 19.75
CA SER A 55 -15.11 3.41 18.47
C SER A 55 -15.86 2.11 18.69
N ASP A 56 -17.07 2.01 18.13
CA ASP A 56 -17.91 0.82 18.31
C ASP A 56 -17.37 -0.38 17.51
N ILE A 57 -16.54 -0.14 16.48
CA ILE A 57 -15.97 -1.15 15.57
C ILE A 57 -14.53 -0.76 15.22
N SER A 58 -13.64 -1.74 15.18
CA SER A 58 -12.27 -1.54 14.75
C SER A 58 -11.93 -2.43 13.54
N ILE A 59 -11.43 -1.80 12.47
CA ILE A 59 -11.07 -2.46 11.21
C ILE A 59 -9.59 -2.20 10.96
N VAL A 60 -8.82 -3.25 10.72
CA VAL A 60 -7.40 -3.18 10.37
C VAL A 60 -7.21 -3.66 8.94
N THR A 61 -6.47 -2.92 8.15
CA THR A 61 -6.09 -3.26 6.78
C THR A 61 -4.58 -3.23 6.63
N THR A 62 -4.01 -4.02 5.74
CA THR A 62 -2.56 -3.98 5.50
C THR A 62 -2.19 -2.82 4.59
N ILE A 63 -2.69 -2.76 3.37
CA ILE A 63 -2.28 -1.81 2.33
C ILE A 63 -3.31 -0.69 2.08
N PHE A 64 -2.87 0.35 1.37
CA PHE A 64 -3.70 1.50 1.04
C PHE A 64 -4.97 1.17 0.22
N PRO A 65 -4.96 0.32 -0.82
CA PRO A 65 -6.18 -0.02 -1.55
C PRO A 65 -7.31 -0.53 -0.65
N GLU A 66 -7.02 -1.47 0.24
CA GLU A 66 -7.97 -2.02 1.21
C GLU A 66 -8.55 -0.93 2.11
N TYR A 67 -7.66 -0.08 2.64
CA TYR A 67 -8.03 1.03 3.49
C TYR A 67 -8.97 2.02 2.77
N ASP A 68 -8.66 2.40 1.54
CA ASP A 68 -9.48 3.34 0.76
C ASP A 68 -10.85 2.72 0.42
N TRP A 69 -10.87 1.43 0.06
CA TRP A 69 -12.13 0.72 -0.22
C TRP A 69 -13.02 0.65 1.03
N VAL A 70 -12.49 0.21 2.16
CA VAL A 70 -13.22 0.16 3.44
C VAL A 70 -13.76 1.54 3.81
N LYS A 71 -12.98 2.60 3.66
CA LYS A 71 -13.44 3.99 3.90
C LYS A 71 -14.55 4.42 2.95
N ASN A 72 -14.48 4.05 1.68
CA ASN A 72 -15.54 4.36 0.72
C ASN A 72 -16.84 3.61 1.04
N ILE A 73 -16.74 2.35 1.49
CA ILE A 73 -17.89 1.54 1.93
C ILE A 73 -18.49 2.13 3.20
N ALA A 74 -17.67 2.50 4.19
CA ALA A 74 -18.13 3.15 5.42
C ALA A 74 -18.81 4.50 5.16
N GLY A 75 -18.33 5.26 4.15
CA GLY A 75 -18.88 6.56 3.79
C GLY A 75 -18.77 7.58 4.92
N GLU A 76 -19.92 8.08 5.41
CA GLU A 76 -19.97 9.00 6.57
C GLU A 76 -19.67 8.31 7.92
N ASN A 77 -19.30 7.03 7.86
CA ASN A 77 -18.92 6.19 9.00
C ASN A 77 -19.98 6.18 10.14
N PRO A 78 -21.20 5.72 9.88
CA PRO A 78 -22.29 5.75 10.86
C PRO A 78 -22.03 4.86 12.08
N ALA A 79 -21.16 3.85 11.95
CA ALA A 79 -20.72 2.98 13.03
C ALA A 79 -19.59 3.58 13.89
N ASN A 80 -19.10 4.78 13.53
CA ASN A 80 -17.91 5.35 14.16
C ASN A 80 -16.72 4.36 14.21
N ALA A 81 -16.54 3.60 13.11
CA ALA A 81 -15.48 2.61 13.02
C ALA A 81 -14.09 3.27 13.02
N GLU A 82 -13.15 2.72 13.77
CA GLU A 82 -11.74 3.02 13.64
C GLU A 82 -11.15 2.17 12.51
N ILE A 83 -10.67 2.80 11.45
CA ILE A 83 -10.10 2.13 10.29
C ILE A 83 -8.61 2.43 10.27
N THR A 84 -7.78 1.40 10.45
CA THR A 84 -6.32 1.49 10.54
C THR A 84 -5.68 0.88 9.30
N MET A 85 -4.73 1.60 8.68
CA MET A 85 -3.83 1.09 7.65
C MET A 85 -2.47 0.77 8.31
N LEU A 86 -1.96 -0.45 8.16
CA LEU A 86 -0.69 -0.85 8.77
C LEU A 86 0.51 -0.31 7.99
N LEU A 87 0.49 -0.43 6.66
CA LEU A 87 1.56 0.05 5.79
C LEU A 87 1.41 1.55 5.48
N ASP A 88 1.36 2.37 6.49
CA ASP A 88 1.04 3.81 6.40
C ASP A 88 2.24 4.73 6.14
N SER A 89 3.44 4.18 6.15
CA SER A 89 4.71 4.94 6.06
C SER A 89 5.43 4.79 4.71
N GLY A 90 4.81 4.13 3.73
CA GLY A 90 5.37 3.91 2.40
C GLY A 90 6.39 2.77 2.34
N VAL A 91 6.30 1.83 3.27
CA VAL A 91 7.01 0.55 3.19
C VAL A 91 6.27 -0.32 2.19
N ASP A 92 7.02 -0.94 1.29
CA ASP A 92 6.51 -1.89 0.31
C ASP A 92 6.01 -3.17 1.00
N LEU A 93 4.92 -3.76 0.51
CA LEU A 93 4.30 -4.98 1.07
C LEU A 93 5.34 -6.10 1.25
N HIS A 94 6.15 -6.36 0.23
CA HIS A 94 7.17 -7.42 0.22
C HIS A 94 8.32 -7.21 1.21
N SER A 95 8.45 -6.00 1.78
CA SER A 95 9.46 -5.66 2.79
C SER A 95 8.87 -5.41 4.17
N TYR A 96 7.55 -5.56 4.31
CA TYR A 96 6.87 -5.24 5.56
C TYR A 96 7.11 -6.31 6.62
N GLN A 97 7.40 -5.85 7.84
CA GLN A 97 7.47 -6.69 9.03
C GLN A 97 6.60 -6.06 10.12
N PRO A 98 5.58 -6.76 10.63
CA PRO A 98 4.67 -6.20 11.61
C PRO A 98 5.38 -5.87 12.92
N THR A 99 5.02 -4.74 13.49
CA THR A 99 5.48 -4.36 14.84
C THR A 99 4.62 -5.04 15.92
N ALA A 100 5.10 -5.04 17.16
CA ALA A 100 4.28 -5.52 18.27
C ALA A 100 2.99 -4.70 18.46
N GLU A 101 2.98 -3.44 18.04
CA GLU A 101 1.79 -2.60 18.06
C GLU A 101 0.79 -3.03 16.99
N ASP A 102 1.25 -3.38 15.79
CA ASP A 102 0.40 -3.87 14.71
C ASP A 102 -0.25 -5.20 15.07
N ILE A 103 0.53 -6.13 15.62
CA ILE A 103 0.00 -7.41 16.15
C ILE A 103 -1.05 -7.17 17.23
N ALA A 104 -0.85 -6.18 18.11
CA ALA A 104 -1.83 -5.86 19.16
C ALA A 104 -3.13 -5.30 18.57
N LYS A 105 -3.06 -4.45 17.54
CA LYS A 105 -4.24 -3.93 16.81
C LYS A 105 -5.00 -5.08 16.15
N ILE A 106 -4.31 -5.93 15.39
CA ILE A 106 -4.91 -7.12 14.75
C ILE A 106 -5.55 -8.03 15.77
N SER A 107 -4.86 -8.32 16.89
CA SER A 107 -5.34 -9.25 17.91
C SER A 107 -6.72 -8.91 18.48
N THR A 108 -7.13 -7.64 18.42
CA THR A 108 -8.35 -7.13 19.08
C THR A 108 -9.39 -6.55 18.12
N CYS A 109 -9.06 -6.38 16.85
CA CYS A 109 -9.97 -5.78 15.88
C CYS A 109 -11.20 -6.66 15.59
N ASP A 110 -12.24 -6.05 15.05
CA ASP A 110 -13.47 -6.74 14.65
C ASP A 110 -13.40 -7.28 13.23
N MET A 111 -12.60 -6.61 12.37
CA MET A 111 -12.36 -7.04 11.00
C MET A 111 -10.90 -6.79 10.63
N PHE A 112 -10.25 -7.80 10.06
CA PHE A 112 -8.89 -7.72 9.52
C PHE A 112 -8.88 -8.06 8.06
N VAL A 113 -8.25 -7.21 7.24
CA VAL A 113 -8.11 -7.36 5.78
C VAL A 113 -6.64 -7.39 5.43
N TYR A 114 -6.24 -8.35 4.60
CA TYR A 114 -4.88 -8.51 4.13
C TYR A 114 -4.85 -9.13 2.73
N VAL A 115 -3.73 -8.99 2.03
CA VAL A 115 -3.63 -9.46 0.64
C VAL A 115 -3.60 -10.99 0.57
N GLY A 116 -2.79 -11.62 1.37
CA GLY A 116 -2.41 -13.02 1.27
C GLY A 116 -1.12 -13.20 0.47
N GLY A 117 -0.76 -14.46 0.17
CA GLY A 117 0.51 -14.78 -0.49
C GLY A 117 1.71 -14.79 0.46
N GLU A 118 2.91 -14.82 -0.11
CA GLU A 118 4.18 -14.95 0.64
C GLU A 118 4.47 -13.74 1.52
N SER A 119 4.14 -12.54 1.03
CA SER A 119 4.37 -11.30 1.79
C SER A 119 3.58 -11.23 3.09
N ASP A 120 2.49 -11.99 3.19
CA ASP A 120 1.61 -12.04 4.35
C ASP A 120 1.68 -13.35 5.15
N GLU A 121 2.70 -14.21 4.96
CA GLU A 121 2.89 -15.46 5.75
C GLU A 121 2.89 -15.24 7.26
N TRP A 122 3.36 -14.08 7.71
CA TRP A 122 3.36 -13.69 9.13
C TRP A 122 1.93 -13.59 9.72
N VAL A 123 0.90 -13.46 8.89
CA VAL A 123 -0.50 -13.30 9.31
C VAL A 123 -1.00 -14.55 10.05
N ASP A 124 -0.62 -15.71 9.60
CA ASP A 124 -1.02 -16.97 10.24
C ASP A 124 -0.61 -17.02 11.71
N ASP A 125 0.58 -16.53 12.04
CA ASP A 125 1.07 -16.48 13.42
C ASP A 125 0.35 -15.37 14.21
N ALA A 126 0.09 -14.23 13.61
CA ALA A 126 -0.67 -13.15 14.24
C ALA A 126 -2.10 -13.59 14.60
N LEU A 127 -2.77 -14.31 13.71
CA LEU A 127 -4.14 -14.82 13.93
C LEU A 127 -4.22 -15.90 14.99
N LYS A 128 -3.18 -16.74 15.16
CA LYS A 128 -3.11 -17.71 16.27
C LYS A 128 -3.13 -17.03 17.63
N GLU A 129 -2.47 -15.90 17.73
CA GLU A 129 -2.36 -15.11 18.96
C GLU A 129 -3.52 -14.12 19.17
N ALA A 130 -4.43 -13.99 18.20
CA ALA A 130 -5.57 -13.08 18.26
C ALA A 130 -6.48 -13.39 19.47
N THR A 131 -6.86 -12.34 20.20
CA THR A 131 -7.72 -12.45 21.39
C THR A 131 -9.20 -12.35 21.04
N ASN A 132 -9.56 -11.56 20.01
CA ASN A 132 -10.90 -11.57 19.46
C ASN A 132 -11.08 -12.81 18.56
N LYS A 133 -11.90 -13.76 18.99
CA LYS A 133 -12.16 -15.00 18.23
C LYS A 133 -13.35 -14.89 17.29
N ASP A 134 -14.11 -13.80 17.39
CA ASP A 134 -15.25 -13.48 16.54
C ASP A 134 -14.85 -12.50 15.43
N MET A 135 -13.56 -12.20 15.28
CA MET A 135 -13.01 -11.34 14.25
C MET A 135 -13.33 -11.88 12.85
N VAL A 136 -13.79 -11.00 11.97
CA VAL A 136 -13.93 -11.28 10.53
C VAL A 136 -12.57 -11.10 9.87
N VAL A 137 -12.09 -12.13 9.18
CA VAL A 137 -10.80 -12.12 8.48
C VAL A 137 -11.06 -12.23 6.98
N ILE A 138 -10.49 -11.32 6.19
CA ILE A 138 -10.63 -11.29 4.74
C ILE A 138 -9.22 -11.34 4.13
N ASN A 139 -8.93 -12.42 3.41
CA ASN A 139 -7.77 -12.60 2.56
C ASN A 139 -8.18 -12.29 1.12
N LEU A 140 -7.57 -11.30 0.48
CA LEU A 140 -7.98 -10.87 -0.86
C LEU A 140 -7.77 -11.95 -1.92
N LEU A 141 -6.68 -12.73 -1.84
CA LEU A 141 -6.43 -13.84 -2.75
C LEU A 141 -7.51 -14.93 -2.60
N ASP A 142 -7.87 -15.28 -1.37
CA ASP A 142 -8.92 -16.28 -1.11
C ASP A 142 -10.29 -15.84 -1.67
N GLU A 143 -10.63 -14.54 -1.54
CA GLU A 143 -11.89 -14.00 -2.05
C GLU A 143 -11.97 -14.01 -3.59
N LEU A 144 -10.84 -14.01 -4.27
CA LEU A 144 -10.77 -14.10 -5.73
C LEU A 144 -10.82 -15.55 -6.22
N GLY A 145 -10.39 -16.52 -5.41
CA GLY A 145 -10.44 -17.94 -5.74
C GLY A 145 -9.77 -18.27 -7.08
N ASP A 146 -10.52 -18.81 -8.03
CA ASP A 146 -10.01 -19.21 -9.36
C ASP A 146 -9.56 -18.01 -10.25
N ASP A 147 -9.78 -16.77 -9.86
CA ASP A 147 -9.39 -15.59 -10.62
C ASP A 147 -7.96 -15.12 -10.29
N ILE A 148 -7.29 -15.74 -9.30
CA ILE A 148 -5.88 -15.47 -9.01
C ILE A 148 -4.98 -15.97 -10.14
N LYS A 149 -3.83 -15.33 -10.30
CA LYS A 149 -2.85 -15.64 -11.35
C LYS A 149 -1.51 -16.00 -10.74
N GLU A 150 -0.90 -17.02 -11.34
CA GLU A 150 0.50 -17.34 -11.05
C GLU A 150 1.40 -16.19 -11.47
N GLU A 151 2.48 -16.00 -10.75
CA GLU A 151 3.54 -15.08 -11.16
C GLU A 151 4.11 -15.54 -12.51
N GLU A 152 4.42 -14.62 -13.40
CA GLU A 152 4.85 -14.94 -14.75
C GLU A 152 6.20 -14.31 -15.05
N VAL A 153 7.17 -15.15 -15.38
CA VAL A 153 8.48 -14.70 -15.90
C VAL A 153 8.42 -14.67 -17.43
N VAL A 154 8.46 -13.47 -18.01
CA VAL A 154 8.46 -13.28 -19.46
C VAL A 154 9.90 -13.20 -20.03
N GLU A 155 10.03 -13.34 -21.36
CA GLU A 155 11.34 -13.31 -22.04
C GLU A 155 12.16 -12.07 -21.66
N GLY A 156 13.38 -12.29 -21.14
CA GLY A 156 14.33 -11.24 -20.78
C GLY A 156 14.12 -10.61 -19.40
N MET A 157 13.14 -11.08 -18.65
CA MET A 157 12.94 -10.74 -17.25
C MET A 157 13.91 -11.56 -16.38
N GLU A 158 14.42 -10.95 -15.33
CA GLU A 158 15.18 -11.68 -14.32
C GLU A 158 14.19 -12.32 -13.35
N ALA A 159 14.31 -13.65 -13.19
CA ALA A 159 13.66 -14.37 -12.11
C ALA A 159 14.46 -14.16 -10.82
N GLU A 160 13.83 -14.33 -9.68
CA GLU A 160 14.56 -14.40 -8.43
C GLU A 160 15.50 -15.64 -8.50
N ASP A 161 16.80 -15.41 -8.36
CA ASP A 161 17.75 -16.52 -8.23
C ASP A 161 17.51 -17.14 -6.86
N GLU A 162 16.97 -18.36 -6.80
CA GLU A 162 17.10 -19.19 -5.61
C GLU A 162 18.59 -19.24 -5.25
N HIS A 163 19.00 -18.54 -4.22
CA HIS A 163 20.36 -18.62 -3.69
C HIS A 163 20.60 -20.02 -3.14
N GLU A 164 20.91 -20.97 -4.04
CA GLU A 164 21.68 -22.14 -3.66
C GLU A 164 23.04 -21.65 -3.16
N GLU A 165 23.16 -21.43 -1.85
CA GLU A 165 24.47 -21.43 -1.22
C GLU A 165 25.07 -22.82 -1.47
N GLY A 166 25.95 -22.90 -2.46
CA GLY A 166 26.66 -24.11 -2.83
C GLY A 166 27.52 -24.61 -1.69
N GLU A 167 26.97 -25.53 -0.89
CA GLU A 167 27.77 -26.50 -0.16
C GLU A 167 27.94 -27.74 -1.04
N GLU A 168 29.17 -27.99 -1.47
CA GLU A 168 29.58 -29.23 -2.13
C GLU A 168 29.33 -30.41 -1.18
N HIS A 169 28.22 -31.13 -1.36
CA HIS A 169 27.99 -32.45 -0.76
C HIS A 169 28.08 -33.53 -1.83
N GLU A 170 29.01 -34.47 -1.57
CA GLU A 170 29.23 -35.67 -2.33
C GLU A 170 27.94 -36.51 -2.46
N HIS A 171 27.65 -36.98 -3.66
CA HIS A 171 26.54 -37.85 -4.01
C HIS A 171 26.52 -39.14 -3.19
N GLU A 172 25.45 -39.42 -2.48
CA GLU A 172 24.93 -40.75 -2.27
C GLU A 172 23.54 -40.87 -2.94
N GLU A 173 23.43 -41.88 -3.79
CA GLU A 173 22.25 -42.21 -4.59
C GLU A 173 21.07 -42.61 -3.69
N GLY A 174 19.88 -42.04 -3.93
CA GLY A 174 18.62 -42.68 -3.60
C GLY A 174 17.66 -41.80 -2.84
N GLU A 175 16.75 -41.16 -3.55
CA GLU A 175 15.31 -41.13 -3.43
C GLU A 175 14.77 -39.94 -4.24
N GLU A 176 13.97 -40.25 -5.24
CA GLU A 176 13.27 -39.24 -6.03
C GLU A 176 12.23 -38.59 -5.10
N HIS A 177 12.55 -37.44 -4.51
CA HIS A 177 11.53 -36.49 -4.09
C HIS A 177 11.17 -35.65 -5.31
N GLU A 178 9.98 -35.88 -5.84
CA GLU A 178 9.31 -34.85 -6.62
C GLU A 178 9.05 -33.68 -5.64
N GLU A 179 9.99 -32.75 -5.54
CA GLU A 179 9.72 -31.42 -5.00
C GLU A 179 8.77 -30.79 -6.00
N GLY A 180 7.48 -30.73 -5.66
CA GLY A 180 6.53 -29.92 -6.40
C GLY A 180 7.00 -28.48 -6.26
N GLU A 181 7.30 -27.83 -7.37
CA GLU A 181 7.48 -26.39 -7.40
C GLU A 181 6.25 -25.77 -6.73
N GLU A 182 6.42 -25.07 -5.61
CA GLU A 182 5.32 -24.34 -4.97
C GLU A 182 4.94 -23.23 -5.95
N VAL A 183 3.68 -23.21 -6.33
CA VAL A 183 3.17 -22.24 -7.29
C VAL A 183 3.02 -20.90 -6.59
N GLU A 184 3.85 -19.95 -6.95
CA GLU A 184 3.77 -18.58 -6.47
C GLU A 184 2.68 -17.81 -7.23
N TYR A 185 1.82 -17.13 -6.47
CA TYR A 185 0.75 -16.29 -7.03
C TYR A 185 1.13 -14.82 -6.98
N ASP A 186 0.85 -14.11 -8.07
CA ASP A 186 1.00 -12.65 -8.08
C ASP A 186 0.04 -12.01 -7.09
N GLU A 187 0.59 -11.28 -6.12
CA GLU A 187 -0.14 -10.68 -5.02
C GLU A 187 -0.84 -9.36 -5.39
N HIS A 188 -0.49 -8.76 -6.54
CA HIS A 188 -0.90 -7.39 -6.92
C HIS A 188 -2.36 -7.33 -7.46
N VAL A 189 -3.26 -8.06 -6.83
CA VAL A 189 -4.68 -8.21 -7.24
C VAL A 189 -5.44 -6.89 -7.29
N TRP A 190 -5.04 -5.91 -6.48
CA TRP A 190 -5.69 -4.59 -6.41
C TRP A 190 -5.45 -3.73 -7.64
N LEU A 191 -4.51 -4.06 -8.52
CA LEU A 191 -4.23 -3.33 -9.75
C LEU A 191 -5.19 -3.69 -10.90
N SER A 192 -6.08 -4.64 -10.70
CA SER A 192 -7.23 -4.93 -11.55
C SER A 192 -8.48 -4.21 -11.03
N LEU A 193 -9.12 -3.40 -11.88
CA LEU A 193 -10.39 -2.77 -11.53
C LEU A 193 -11.51 -3.81 -11.37
N LYS A 194 -11.48 -4.90 -12.14
CA LYS A 194 -12.46 -6.00 -12.05
C LYS A 194 -12.32 -6.80 -10.75
N ASN A 195 -11.09 -7.00 -10.29
CA ASN A 195 -10.85 -7.58 -8.97
C ASN A 195 -11.29 -6.63 -7.86
N ALA A 196 -10.98 -5.33 -7.98
CA ALA A 196 -11.43 -4.31 -7.02
C ALA A 196 -12.95 -4.29 -6.82
N GLU A 197 -13.75 -4.48 -7.89
CA GLU A 197 -15.20 -4.60 -7.80
C GLU A 197 -15.66 -5.80 -6.96
N LYS A 198 -15.03 -6.99 -7.17
CA LYS A 198 -15.30 -8.21 -6.41
C LYS A 198 -14.88 -8.04 -4.95
N LEU A 199 -13.67 -7.53 -4.73
CA LEU A 199 -13.11 -7.33 -3.40
C LEU A 199 -13.91 -6.29 -2.59
N CYS A 200 -14.35 -5.18 -3.19
CA CYS A 200 -15.27 -4.24 -2.54
C CYS A 200 -16.58 -4.91 -2.11
N SER A 201 -17.08 -5.89 -2.89
CA SER A 201 -18.28 -6.63 -2.51
C SER A 201 -18.03 -7.56 -1.32
N ALA A 202 -16.88 -8.24 -1.27
CA ALA A 202 -16.47 -9.08 -0.13
C ALA A 202 -16.25 -8.23 1.13
N LEU A 203 -15.56 -7.10 1.01
CA LEU A 203 -15.35 -6.16 2.12
C LEU A 203 -16.68 -5.64 2.69
N LYS A 204 -17.65 -5.30 1.83
CA LYS A 204 -19.00 -4.91 2.26
C LYS A 204 -19.67 -6.03 3.05
N ASP A 205 -19.57 -7.29 2.60
CA ASP A 205 -20.16 -8.43 3.31
C ASP A 205 -19.49 -8.63 4.69
N GLY A 206 -18.18 -8.46 4.77
CA GLY A 206 -17.43 -8.44 6.04
C GLY A 206 -17.90 -7.33 6.96
N MET A 207 -18.02 -6.10 6.46
CA MET A 207 -18.50 -4.95 7.25
C MET A 207 -19.94 -5.15 7.74
N VAL A 208 -20.82 -5.72 6.93
CA VAL A 208 -22.18 -6.06 7.33
C VAL A 208 -22.21 -7.11 8.43
N SER A 209 -21.27 -8.08 8.41
CA SER A 209 -21.23 -9.12 9.44
C SER A 209 -20.80 -8.58 10.83
N VAL A 210 -19.99 -7.53 10.88
CA VAL A 210 -19.61 -6.87 12.13
C VAL A 210 -20.57 -5.75 12.52
N ASP A 211 -21.35 -5.21 11.58
CA ASP A 211 -22.32 -4.12 11.81
C ASP A 211 -23.55 -4.26 10.90
N GLU A 212 -24.45 -5.16 11.24
CA GLU A 212 -25.71 -5.37 10.50
C GLU A 212 -26.61 -4.12 10.55
N ALA A 213 -26.48 -3.28 11.58
CA ALA A 213 -27.32 -2.10 11.75
C ALA A 213 -27.15 -1.07 10.63
N ASN A 214 -25.98 -0.99 10.02
CA ASN A 214 -25.65 -0.05 8.95
C ASN A 214 -25.61 -0.71 7.56
N LYS A 215 -26.10 -1.92 7.40
CA LYS A 215 -26.10 -2.69 6.15
C LYS A 215 -26.56 -1.87 4.93
N ASP A 216 -27.70 -1.18 5.02
CA ASP A 216 -28.25 -0.43 3.87
C ASP A 216 -27.30 0.70 3.42
N VAL A 217 -26.52 1.28 4.35
CA VAL A 217 -25.51 2.30 4.06
C VAL A 217 -24.34 1.68 3.33
N TYR A 218 -23.83 0.55 3.83
CA TYR A 218 -22.70 -0.16 3.21
C TYR A 218 -23.05 -0.67 1.81
N GLU A 219 -24.22 -1.30 1.64
CA GLU A 219 -24.72 -1.75 0.32
C GLU A 219 -24.82 -0.57 -0.67
N LYS A 220 -25.39 0.55 -0.25
CA LYS A 220 -25.54 1.72 -1.12
C LYS A 220 -24.16 2.27 -1.51
N ASN A 221 -23.28 2.49 -0.55
CA ASN A 221 -21.96 3.08 -0.80
C ASN A 221 -21.11 2.19 -1.70
N THR A 222 -21.15 0.87 -1.47
CA THR A 222 -20.44 -0.11 -2.30
C THR A 222 -20.95 -0.07 -3.75
N ASN A 223 -22.27 -0.08 -3.96
CA ASN A 223 -22.84 0.04 -5.29
C ASN A 223 -22.42 1.35 -6.00
N ASP A 224 -22.45 2.47 -5.27
CA ASP A 224 -22.02 3.77 -5.81
C ASP A 224 -20.51 3.78 -6.13
N TYR A 225 -19.70 3.05 -5.37
CA TYR A 225 -18.26 2.95 -5.60
C TYR A 225 -17.94 2.02 -6.76
N ILE A 226 -18.54 0.84 -6.82
CA ILE A 226 -18.41 -0.11 -7.95
C ILE A 226 -18.80 0.56 -9.26
N ALA A 227 -19.87 1.34 -9.30
CA ALA A 227 -20.24 2.07 -10.52
C ALA A 227 -19.16 3.05 -11.01
N LYS A 228 -18.30 3.58 -10.12
CA LYS A 228 -17.14 4.40 -10.51
C LYS A 228 -16.01 3.52 -11.03
N LEU A 229 -15.77 2.35 -10.43
CA LEU A 229 -14.77 1.39 -10.91
C LEU A 229 -15.13 0.89 -12.31
N GLU A 230 -16.38 0.48 -12.54
CA GLU A 230 -16.91 0.07 -13.86
C GLU A 230 -16.74 1.19 -14.92
N ALA A 231 -16.99 2.44 -14.54
CA ALA A 231 -16.81 3.56 -15.46
C ALA A 231 -15.33 3.74 -15.83
N LEU A 232 -14.43 3.61 -14.87
CA LEU A 232 -12.98 3.70 -15.10
C LEU A 232 -12.46 2.49 -15.89
N ASP A 233 -12.94 1.28 -15.61
CA ASP A 233 -12.64 0.06 -16.37
C ASP A 233 -12.98 0.24 -17.85
N ALA A 234 -14.16 0.78 -18.16
CA ALA A 234 -14.55 1.08 -19.52
C ALA A 234 -13.63 2.11 -20.21
N GLU A 235 -13.06 3.07 -19.45
CA GLU A 235 -12.06 4.01 -19.99
C GLU A 235 -10.74 3.33 -20.30
N TYR A 236 -10.26 2.39 -19.44
CA TYR A 236 -9.08 1.56 -19.72
C TYR A 236 -9.28 0.72 -20.98
N GLU A 237 -10.42 0.01 -21.08
CA GLU A 237 -10.75 -0.74 -22.29
C GLU A 237 -10.70 0.14 -23.56
N ASN A 238 -11.29 1.35 -23.51
CA ASN A 238 -11.29 2.26 -24.63
C ASN A 238 -9.90 2.78 -24.97
N ALA A 239 -9.06 3.06 -23.96
CA ALA A 239 -7.68 3.49 -24.15
C ALA A 239 -6.87 2.40 -24.86
N VAL A 240 -6.96 1.16 -24.40
CA VAL A 240 -6.27 0.03 -25.02
C VAL A 240 -6.82 -0.26 -26.42
N LYS A 241 -8.14 -0.23 -26.66
CA LYS A 241 -8.75 -0.41 -28.01
C LYS A 241 -8.27 0.64 -28.99
N SER A 242 -8.11 1.89 -28.56
CA SER A 242 -7.72 3.03 -29.42
C SER A 242 -6.21 3.20 -29.56
N GLY A 243 -5.41 2.60 -28.68
CA GLY A 243 -3.96 2.67 -28.71
C GLY A 243 -3.35 2.05 -29.97
N SER A 244 -2.29 2.66 -30.47
CA SER A 244 -1.53 2.16 -31.65
C SER A 244 -0.61 0.99 -31.29
N LYS A 245 -0.23 0.87 -30.04
CA LYS A 245 0.58 -0.20 -29.47
C LYS A 245 -0.28 -1.12 -28.60
N LYS A 246 0.16 -2.35 -28.43
CA LYS A 246 -0.46 -3.35 -27.55
C LYS A 246 0.54 -3.91 -26.56
N THR A 247 1.77 -3.43 -26.60
CA THR A 247 2.87 -3.85 -25.73
C THR A 247 3.35 -2.66 -24.93
N ILE A 248 3.54 -2.85 -23.64
CA ILE A 248 4.19 -1.92 -22.72
C ILE A 248 5.50 -2.52 -22.23
N LEU A 249 6.44 -1.67 -21.78
CA LEU A 249 7.73 -2.11 -21.31
C LEU A 249 8.14 -1.36 -20.06
N PHE A 250 8.37 -2.13 -19.00
CA PHE A 250 8.87 -1.65 -17.72
C PHE A 250 10.38 -1.90 -17.61
N ALA A 251 11.12 -0.85 -17.34
CA ALA A 251 12.51 -0.98 -16.90
C ALA A 251 12.54 -0.90 -15.36
N ASP A 252 11.80 -1.79 -14.75
CA ASP A 252 11.51 -1.87 -13.31
C ASP A 252 10.85 -3.22 -12.98
N ARG A 253 10.41 -3.44 -11.73
CA ARG A 253 9.50 -4.51 -11.34
C ARG A 253 8.14 -4.36 -12.04
N PHE A 254 7.41 -5.47 -12.16
CA PHE A 254 6.16 -5.49 -12.89
C PHE A 254 4.97 -5.96 -12.04
N PRO A 255 4.37 -5.13 -11.23
CA PRO A 255 3.21 -5.50 -10.41
C PRO A 255 1.87 -5.45 -11.19
N PHE A 256 1.85 -5.17 -12.48
CA PHE A 256 0.63 -4.93 -13.26
C PHE A 256 0.10 -6.17 -14.00
N ARG A 257 0.42 -7.39 -13.51
CA ARG A 257 0.04 -8.67 -14.14
C ARG A 257 -1.47 -8.77 -14.42
N TYR A 258 -2.29 -8.45 -13.42
CA TYR A 258 -3.75 -8.49 -13.56
C TYR A 258 -4.26 -7.41 -14.51
N LEU A 259 -3.72 -6.20 -14.47
CA LEU A 259 -4.11 -5.10 -15.36
C LEU A 259 -3.86 -5.45 -16.83
N VAL A 260 -2.69 -5.97 -17.17
CA VAL A 260 -2.39 -6.31 -18.58
C VAL A 260 -3.26 -7.44 -19.09
N ASP A 261 -3.58 -8.42 -18.25
CA ASP A 261 -4.46 -9.51 -18.59
C ASP A 261 -5.91 -9.04 -18.80
N ASP A 262 -6.41 -8.16 -17.94
CA ASP A 262 -7.76 -7.59 -18.06
C ASP A 262 -8.02 -6.93 -19.41
N TYR A 263 -7.00 -6.29 -19.98
CA TYR A 263 -7.14 -5.51 -21.21
C TYR A 263 -6.41 -6.13 -22.42
N GLY A 264 -5.79 -7.30 -22.26
CA GLY A 264 -5.09 -8.01 -23.33
C GLY A 264 -3.90 -7.25 -23.88
N LEU A 265 -3.04 -6.75 -22.98
CA LEU A 265 -1.78 -6.12 -23.31
C LEU A 265 -0.64 -7.12 -23.18
N ASP A 266 0.32 -7.08 -24.11
CA ASP A 266 1.61 -7.73 -23.97
C ASP A 266 2.55 -6.84 -23.15
N TYR A 267 3.53 -7.44 -22.48
CA TYR A 267 4.50 -6.67 -21.70
C TYR A 267 5.90 -7.28 -21.71
N TYR A 268 6.88 -6.46 -21.39
CA TYR A 268 8.24 -6.84 -21.01
C TYR A 268 8.62 -6.06 -19.77
N ALA A 269 9.42 -6.65 -18.88
CA ALA A 269 9.88 -5.99 -17.67
C ALA A 269 11.29 -6.44 -17.28
N ALA A 270 11.91 -5.69 -16.35
CA ALA A 270 13.23 -6.07 -15.85
C ALA A 270 13.10 -7.20 -14.83
N PHE A 271 12.09 -7.14 -13.95
CA PHE A 271 11.88 -8.09 -12.84
C PHE A 271 10.41 -8.44 -12.68
N VAL A 272 10.15 -9.55 -12.04
CA VAL A 272 8.81 -9.92 -11.54
C VAL A 272 8.27 -8.91 -10.52
N GLY A 273 6.97 -8.96 -10.24
CA GLY A 273 6.28 -7.98 -9.40
C GLY A 273 6.80 -7.93 -7.97
N CYS A 274 7.04 -9.08 -7.38
CA CYS A 274 7.44 -9.24 -5.98
C CYS A 274 8.96 -9.12 -5.75
N SER A 275 9.77 -8.99 -6.82
CA SER A 275 11.23 -8.96 -6.73
C SER A 275 11.76 -7.82 -5.84
N ALA A 276 12.74 -8.13 -5.03
CA ALA A 276 13.52 -7.17 -4.25
C ALA A 276 14.70 -6.54 -5.02
N GLU A 277 14.96 -6.98 -6.26
CA GLU A 277 16.10 -6.56 -7.06
C GLU A 277 16.01 -5.09 -7.46
N THR A 278 17.15 -4.40 -7.37
CA THR A 278 17.28 -2.97 -7.69
C THR A 278 18.29 -2.68 -8.81
N GLU A 279 19.05 -3.68 -9.27
CA GLU A 279 20.09 -3.56 -10.29
C GLU A 279 19.90 -4.65 -11.36
N ALA A 280 19.52 -4.25 -12.57
CA ALA A 280 19.36 -5.16 -13.68
C ALA A 280 20.72 -5.55 -14.31
N SER A 281 20.83 -6.79 -14.79
CA SER A 281 21.99 -7.29 -15.50
C SER A 281 22.22 -6.55 -16.83
N PHE A 282 23.43 -6.65 -17.35
CA PHE A 282 23.72 -6.11 -18.68
C PHE A 282 22.89 -6.81 -19.78
N GLU A 283 22.56 -8.07 -19.59
CA GLU A 283 21.76 -8.86 -20.52
C GLU A 283 20.32 -8.36 -20.56
N THR A 284 19.67 -8.17 -19.43
CA THR A 284 18.33 -7.61 -19.29
C THR A 284 18.24 -6.20 -19.88
N ILE A 285 19.18 -5.31 -19.55
CA ILE A 285 19.22 -3.96 -20.13
C ILE A 285 19.35 -4.02 -21.66
N THR A 286 20.21 -4.91 -22.19
CA THR A 286 20.41 -5.07 -23.62
C THR A 286 19.15 -5.63 -24.30
N PHE A 287 18.49 -6.58 -23.67
CA PHE A 287 17.24 -7.15 -24.16
C PHE A 287 16.13 -6.09 -24.21
N LEU A 288 15.86 -5.41 -23.12
CA LEU A 288 14.82 -4.38 -23.04
C LEU A 288 15.06 -3.25 -24.05
N SER A 289 16.30 -2.76 -24.18
CA SER A 289 16.62 -1.71 -25.16
C SER A 289 16.38 -2.15 -26.62
N LYS A 290 16.68 -3.40 -26.96
CA LYS A 290 16.36 -3.98 -28.27
C LYS A 290 14.84 -4.08 -28.48
N LYS A 291 14.07 -4.52 -27.49
CA LYS A 291 12.61 -4.61 -27.58
C LYS A 291 11.98 -3.22 -27.79
N VAL A 292 12.47 -2.19 -27.09
CA VAL A 292 12.05 -0.79 -27.34
C VAL A 292 12.23 -0.40 -28.79
N ASP A 293 13.41 -0.72 -29.38
CA ASP A 293 13.72 -0.37 -30.77
C ASP A 293 12.90 -1.22 -31.77
N GLU A 294 12.80 -2.54 -31.55
CA GLU A 294 12.06 -3.47 -32.42
C GLU A 294 10.57 -3.13 -32.50
N LEU A 295 9.96 -2.85 -31.35
CA LEU A 295 8.53 -2.52 -31.26
C LEU A 295 8.26 -1.04 -31.52
N GLY A 296 9.30 -0.22 -31.59
CA GLY A 296 9.21 1.22 -31.79
C GLY A 296 8.41 1.88 -30.67
N LEU A 297 8.69 1.51 -29.41
CA LEU A 297 8.02 2.09 -28.27
C LEU A 297 8.49 3.52 -28.02
N GLY A 298 7.54 4.43 -27.81
CA GLY A 298 7.81 5.81 -27.48
C GLY A 298 8.04 6.08 -25.99
N SER A 299 7.76 5.09 -25.15
CA SER A 299 7.85 5.21 -23.69
C SER A 299 8.46 3.98 -23.08
N ILE A 300 9.17 4.19 -21.96
CA ILE A 300 9.68 3.18 -21.03
C ILE A 300 9.00 3.47 -19.69
N LEU A 301 8.40 2.45 -19.09
CA LEU A 301 7.67 2.60 -17.84
C LEU A 301 8.54 2.23 -16.64
N THR A 302 8.22 2.84 -15.51
CA THR A 302 8.75 2.51 -14.17
C THR A 302 7.57 2.48 -13.19
N ILE A 303 7.77 1.88 -12.02
CA ILE A 303 6.87 2.09 -10.89
C ILE A 303 7.22 3.39 -10.15
N GLU A 304 6.43 3.74 -9.14
CA GLU A 304 6.72 4.87 -8.25
C GLU A 304 8.07 4.67 -7.54
N GLY A 305 8.70 5.76 -7.18
CA GLY A 305 10.02 5.74 -6.57
C GLY A 305 10.93 6.82 -7.15
N LYS A 306 12.09 6.99 -6.54
CA LYS A 306 13.04 8.05 -6.91
C LYS A 306 14.12 7.56 -7.87
N ASP A 307 14.40 6.26 -7.89
CA ASP A 307 15.47 5.69 -8.71
C ASP A 307 14.92 5.23 -10.07
N LYS A 308 15.43 5.81 -11.12
CA LYS A 308 15.10 5.48 -12.51
C LYS A 308 16.33 5.05 -13.31
N LYS A 309 17.38 4.59 -12.63
CA LYS A 309 18.67 4.26 -13.25
C LYS A 309 18.54 3.20 -14.33
N ILE A 310 17.74 2.16 -14.08
CA ILE A 310 17.52 1.08 -15.06
C ILE A 310 16.87 1.67 -16.30
N ALA A 311 15.78 2.42 -16.15
CA ALA A 311 15.06 3.05 -17.26
C ALA A 311 15.93 4.05 -18.04
N ASP A 312 16.74 4.86 -17.36
CA ASP A 312 17.70 5.74 -17.99
C ASP A 312 18.76 4.96 -18.79
N THR A 313 19.27 3.83 -18.23
CA THR A 313 20.27 2.99 -18.89
C THR A 313 19.69 2.28 -20.11
N VAL A 314 18.48 1.72 -20.00
CA VAL A 314 17.73 1.16 -21.13
C VAL A 314 17.56 2.20 -22.22
N LYS A 315 17.04 3.39 -21.90
CA LYS A 315 16.86 4.51 -22.83
C LYS A 315 18.17 4.90 -23.53
N GLN A 316 19.29 5.03 -22.78
CA GLN A 316 20.60 5.36 -23.37
C GLN A 316 21.15 4.25 -24.25
N SER A 317 20.68 3.03 -24.12
CA SER A 317 21.06 1.87 -24.91
C SER A 317 20.22 1.69 -26.18
N THR A 318 19.08 2.38 -26.31
CA THR A 318 18.26 2.38 -27.53
C THR A 318 18.91 3.16 -28.67
N ALA A 319 18.47 2.92 -29.90
CA ALA A 319 19.00 3.60 -31.09
C ALA A 319 18.68 5.11 -31.10
N LYS A 320 17.46 5.50 -30.70
CA LYS A 320 16.98 6.89 -30.76
C LYS A 320 17.25 7.68 -29.50
N LYS A 321 17.18 7.06 -28.32
CA LYS A 321 17.35 7.68 -27.01
C LYS A 321 16.37 8.83 -26.69
N ASP A 322 15.21 8.81 -27.33
CA ASP A 322 14.21 9.87 -27.25
C ASP A 322 12.91 9.44 -26.53
N GLN A 323 12.87 8.21 -26.02
CA GLN A 323 11.74 7.68 -25.27
C GLN A 323 11.41 8.52 -24.05
N ASN A 324 10.11 8.65 -23.74
CA ASN A 324 9.67 9.16 -22.47
C ASN A 324 9.86 8.11 -21.37
N ILE A 325 10.33 8.51 -20.20
CA ILE A 325 10.28 7.66 -19.00
C ILE A 325 9.03 8.11 -18.24
N LEU A 326 8.06 7.21 -18.12
CA LEU A 326 6.79 7.46 -17.47
C LEU A 326 6.65 6.55 -16.25
N THR A 327 5.89 6.98 -15.27
CA THR A 327 5.69 6.23 -14.02
C THR A 327 4.23 5.83 -13.90
N MET A 328 3.98 4.53 -13.72
CA MET A 328 2.72 4.00 -13.22
C MET A 328 2.87 3.72 -11.73
N ASP A 329 1.85 4.04 -10.96
CA ASP A 329 1.85 3.91 -9.50
C ASP A 329 1.24 2.56 -9.11
N SER A 330 1.99 1.75 -8.38
CA SER A 330 1.55 0.43 -7.92
C SER A 330 0.69 0.48 -6.66
N LEU A 331 0.51 1.66 -6.06
CA LEU A 331 -0.23 1.87 -4.81
C LEU A 331 0.42 1.25 -3.56
N GLN A 332 1.62 0.67 -3.69
CA GLN A 332 2.29 0.00 -2.57
C GLN A 332 2.96 0.98 -1.60
N SER A 333 3.35 2.15 -2.08
CA SER A 333 4.07 3.16 -1.27
C SER A 333 3.21 4.35 -0.84
N THR A 334 1.89 4.27 -0.96
CA THR A 334 0.97 5.34 -0.55
C THR A 334 0.95 5.48 0.97
N THR A 335 1.20 6.69 1.46
CA THR A 335 1.30 6.98 2.89
C THR A 335 0.03 7.58 3.47
N SER A 336 -0.11 7.56 4.81
CA SER A 336 -1.16 8.32 5.52
C SER A 336 -1.12 9.81 5.21
N ASP A 337 0.07 10.38 4.96
CA ASP A 337 0.23 11.79 4.54
C ASP A 337 -0.35 12.04 3.14
N ASP A 338 -0.28 11.09 2.24
CA ASP A 338 -0.84 11.22 0.89
C ASP A 338 -2.37 11.09 0.93
N VAL A 339 -2.88 10.18 1.74
CA VAL A 339 -4.32 10.09 2.05
C VAL A 339 -4.85 11.41 2.62
N ALA A 340 -4.12 12.02 3.56
CA ALA A 340 -4.50 13.31 4.13
C ALA A 340 -4.49 14.46 3.11
N LYS A 341 -3.73 14.34 2.02
CA LYS A 341 -3.72 15.28 0.88
C LYS A 341 -4.83 14.98 -0.14
N GLY A 342 -5.60 13.93 0.05
CA GLY A 342 -6.75 13.56 -0.78
C GLY A 342 -6.44 12.53 -1.87
N VAL A 343 -5.33 11.80 -1.78
CA VAL A 343 -5.07 10.65 -2.65
C VAL A 343 -6.10 9.57 -2.37
N THR A 344 -6.69 9.03 -3.43
CA THR A 344 -7.66 7.93 -3.39
C THR A 344 -7.26 6.86 -4.41
N TYR A 345 -7.69 5.62 -4.19
CA TYR A 345 -7.47 4.52 -5.14
C TYR A 345 -7.88 4.90 -6.57
N ILE A 346 -9.10 5.44 -6.75
CA ILE A 346 -9.59 5.87 -8.07
C ILE A 346 -8.68 6.94 -8.66
N SER A 347 -8.25 7.94 -7.88
CA SER A 347 -7.41 9.03 -8.43
C SER A 347 -6.05 8.55 -8.91
N VAL A 348 -5.47 7.54 -8.27
CA VAL A 348 -4.22 6.93 -8.71
C VAL A 348 -4.45 6.11 -9.98
N MET A 349 -5.50 5.29 -10.01
CA MET A 349 -5.84 4.51 -11.21
C MET A 349 -6.21 5.41 -12.41
N GLU A 350 -6.87 6.55 -12.21
CA GLU A 350 -7.05 7.58 -13.25
C GLU A 350 -5.70 8.13 -13.75
N GLY A 351 -4.75 8.37 -12.84
CA GLY A 351 -3.38 8.77 -13.20
C GLY A 351 -2.66 7.71 -14.03
N ASN A 352 -2.76 6.44 -13.64
CA ASN A 352 -2.21 5.31 -14.38
C ASN A 352 -2.82 5.17 -15.77
N LEU A 353 -4.13 5.43 -15.91
CA LEU A 353 -4.80 5.44 -17.22
C LEU A 353 -4.19 6.50 -18.15
N GLU A 354 -3.89 7.70 -17.67
CA GLU A 354 -3.27 8.75 -18.51
C GLU A 354 -1.85 8.36 -18.92
N VAL A 355 -1.08 7.73 -18.04
CA VAL A 355 0.23 7.16 -18.37
C VAL A 355 0.11 6.07 -19.43
N LEU A 356 -0.84 5.15 -19.27
CA LEU A 356 -1.09 4.07 -20.22
C LEU A 356 -1.50 4.62 -21.59
N LYS A 357 -2.38 5.63 -21.65
CA LYS A 357 -2.77 6.31 -22.90
C LYS A 357 -1.55 6.89 -23.62
N GLU A 358 -0.57 7.43 -22.91
CA GLU A 358 0.67 7.95 -23.49
C GLU A 358 1.58 6.82 -23.97
N ALA A 359 1.73 5.75 -23.19
CA ALA A 359 2.57 4.61 -23.51
C ALA A 359 2.10 3.84 -24.76
N LEU A 360 0.79 3.82 -25.02
CA LEU A 360 0.18 3.12 -26.15
C LEU A 360 0.10 3.97 -27.45
N LYS A 361 0.67 5.18 -27.48
CA LYS A 361 0.80 5.97 -28.70
C LYS A 361 1.87 5.38 -29.61
#